data_3b2e98bb9a5eb19d0be41ef49f8d03a2
#
_entry.id   3b2e98bb9a5eb19d0be41ef49f8d03a2
#
_cell.length_a   1.000
_cell.length_b   1.000
_cell.length_c   1.000
_cell.angle_alpha   90.00
_cell.angle_beta   90.00
_cell.angle_gamma   90.00
#
_symmetry.space_group_name_H-M   'P 1'
#
loop_
_entity.id
_entity.type
_entity.pdbx_description
1 polymer ?
#
loop_
_entity_poly.entity_id
_entity_poly.type
_entity_poly.pdbx_seq_one_letter_code
_entity_poly.pdbx_strand_id
1 'polypeptide(L)'
;MAGFIVMMDCWRGLAEMSTSSTSSLFWNKETDQGFSTVGMVLALLISLALLFTCAKVYEVNTVSARVQETADAAVLAAENTVGEFYIVVTVCDAITFTLSLTSLVVLAIGVVCACIPPTATLSKGLLDASVKIGKARDSFYESAQNSLETLQKALPFIATAKAQEVLLANSAEGKSHYYGIVVLAPWEGTAGEPLVFEKSTQAQNSAQEKHQTLVDQAEKAEEAAQQANEWKEKAYIHDSGSKSEYCMYERAASLADMSGVDNPYFSSIDTWSFQAALSRSQQYYKVRYEIEQPQGSSIDEQSNSALRKNFYAFAVKTVGEGYVYETDDLFEASFPTLPKNTDEMRLTSLYSDAIYPKTQNEQGLFSLHAWEGCPGCSGQTRVGTGSIKEMDGSGAYTTCSYCKFSASSMGKVAAASSNIENGFEYHYNEVARAAEEYEKARLKLDPLSQSIKDTAQGLFDTIFEGISEVSAKRLKILPPGHWGAIALVVDLSAPSSRFVSTFAGSEDVSMLGARAALSASTLVRESSDEGKNIITSFLDGIDSQNAAVGTARVVLDLWSGLLEVYADGHEAMRSAIGQALNAIPLASASGLGTWAADTFEQRIDEVGFSPPDLLARKA
;
A
#
# COMPACT_ATOMS: atom_id res chain seq x y z
N MET A 1 39.19 24.89 32.35
CA MET A 1 38.55 24.88 33.67
C MET A 1 39.28 24.02 34.74
N ALA A 2 39.86 22.89 34.37
CA ALA A 2 40.60 22.02 35.30
C ALA A 2 41.86 22.69 35.90
N GLY A 3 42.62 23.48 35.11
CA GLY A 3 43.84 24.17 35.56
C GLY A 3 43.59 25.25 36.62
N PHE A 4 42.40 25.85 36.70
CA PHE A 4 42.08 26.88 37.70
C PHE A 4 41.74 26.27 39.05
N ILE A 5 41.20 25.08 39.07
CA ILE A 5 40.87 24.33 40.31
C ILE A 5 42.15 23.83 40.98
N VAL A 6 43.12 23.29 40.21
CA VAL A 6 44.41 22.84 40.75
C VAL A 6 45.22 24.02 41.34
N MET A 7 45.11 25.20 40.73
CA MET A 7 45.79 26.42 41.23
C MET A 7 45.16 26.95 42.53
N MET A 8 43.83 26.86 42.68
CA MET A 8 43.15 27.23 43.92
C MET A 8 43.42 26.26 45.08
N ASP A 9 43.51 24.95 44.79
CA ASP A 9 43.84 23.95 45.81
C ASP A 9 45.30 24.04 46.27
N CYS A 10 46.22 24.36 45.34
CA CYS A 10 47.61 24.65 45.73
C CYS A 10 47.72 25.91 46.59
N TRP A 11 46.92 26.96 46.31
CA TRP A 11 46.86 28.17 47.14
C TRP A 11 46.19 27.94 48.50
N ARG A 12 45.20 27.08 48.57
CA ARG A 12 44.55 26.69 49.82
C ARG A 12 45.47 25.88 50.72
N GLY A 13 46.21 24.91 50.11
CA GLY A 13 47.23 24.15 50.85
C GLY A 13 48.38 25.01 51.42
N LEU A 14 48.79 26.05 50.67
CA LEU A 14 49.81 27.01 51.14
C LEU A 14 49.28 27.96 52.22
N ALA A 15 48.01 28.34 52.21
CA ALA A 15 47.36 29.17 53.21
C ALA A 15 47.14 28.40 54.51
N GLU A 16 46.80 27.12 54.48
CA GLU A 16 46.61 26.28 55.65
C GLU A 16 47.93 25.86 56.31
N MET A 17 49.01 25.70 55.54
CA MET A 17 50.34 25.49 56.10
C MET A 17 50.92 26.73 56.79
N SER A 18 50.45 27.94 56.48
CA SER A 18 50.91 29.20 57.00
C SER A 18 50.33 29.53 58.45
N THR A 19 49.25 28.84 58.82
CA THR A 19 48.56 29.25 60.09
C THR A 19 48.79 28.36 61.29
N SER A 20 49.47 27.22 61.18
CA SER A 20 49.57 26.31 62.35
C SER A 20 50.94 25.96 62.91
N SER A 21 52.07 26.41 62.30
CA SER A 21 53.37 25.94 62.83
C SER A 21 54.56 26.94 62.78
N THR A 22 54.37 28.15 62.26
CA THR A 22 55.52 29.05 62.10
C THR A 22 55.68 30.15 63.20
N SER A 23 54.76 30.24 64.12
CA SER A 23 54.84 31.30 65.19
C SER A 23 55.80 31.01 66.33
N SER A 24 56.37 29.81 66.40
CA SER A 24 57.26 29.46 67.52
C SER A 24 58.75 29.34 67.14
N LEU A 25 59.12 29.40 65.90
CA LEU A 25 60.49 29.20 65.44
C LEU A 25 61.25 30.47 65.15
N PHE A 26 60.60 31.64 65.03
CA PHE A 26 61.25 32.87 64.58
C PHE A 26 61.14 34.08 65.55
N TRP A 27 60.44 33.95 66.64
CA TRP A 27 60.28 35.05 67.58
C TRP A 27 60.82 34.66 69.00
N ASN A 28 62.15 34.55 69.07
CA ASN A 28 62.83 34.56 70.38
C ASN A 28 63.24 36.01 70.69
N LYS A 29 62.65 36.60 71.71
CA LYS A 29 62.58 38.03 72.04
C LYS A 29 63.86 38.58 72.62
N GLU A 30 65.03 38.02 72.42
CA GLU A 30 66.25 38.49 73.15
C GLU A 30 67.55 38.59 72.29
N THR A 31 67.46 38.75 70.97
CA THR A 31 68.67 39.18 70.20
C THR A 31 68.26 40.02 69.01
N ASP A 32 68.23 41.35 69.22
CA ASP A 32 68.26 42.38 68.18
C ASP A 32 69.55 42.30 67.41
N GLN A 33 69.72 41.33 66.52
CA GLN A 33 70.87 41.28 65.58
C GLN A 33 70.43 40.66 64.29
N GLY A 34 70.22 41.52 63.30
CA GLY A 34 70.36 41.30 61.83
C GLY A 34 69.82 40.04 61.20
N PHE A 35 69.32 39.04 61.97
CA PHE A 35 68.89 37.74 61.44
C PHE A 35 67.48 37.77 60.81
N SER A 36 66.67 38.71 61.18
CA SER A 36 65.32 38.88 60.64
C SER A 36 65.32 39.37 59.18
N THR A 37 66.26 40.24 58.82
CA THR A 37 66.41 40.75 57.51
C THR A 37 66.94 39.70 56.52
N VAL A 38 67.87 38.86 56.95
CA VAL A 38 68.43 37.76 56.16
C VAL A 38 67.33 36.68 55.94
N GLY A 39 66.56 36.37 57.01
CA GLY A 39 65.43 35.44 56.90
C GLY A 39 64.36 35.93 55.97
N MET A 40 64.04 37.24 55.99
CA MET A 40 63.06 37.86 55.08
C MET A 40 63.55 37.87 53.67
N VAL A 41 64.83 38.17 53.43
CA VAL A 41 65.43 38.11 52.08
C VAL A 41 65.44 36.67 51.56
N LEU A 42 65.75 35.70 52.41
CA LEU A 42 65.77 34.29 52.03
C LEU A 42 64.34 33.76 51.68
N ALA A 43 63.36 34.13 52.51
CA ALA A 43 61.96 33.82 52.27
C ALA A 43 61.41 34.46 50.94
N LEU A 44 61.84 35.69 50.70
CA LEU A 44 61.48 36.39 49.44
C LEU A 44 62.15 35.76 48.22
N LEU A 45 63.40 35.32 48.30
CA LEU A 45 64.10 34.60 47.27
C LEU A 45 63.47 33.23 46.94
N ILE A 46 63.09 32.50 48.03
CA ILE A 46 62.39 31.22 47.91
C ILE A 46 61.03 31.43 47.24
N SER A 47 60.28 32.43 47.71
CA SER A 47 58.96 32.76 47.13
C SER A 47 59.08 33.15 45.65
N LEU A 48 60.10 33.92 45.29
CA LEU A 48 60.39 34.33 43.95
C LEU A 48 60.76 33.11 43.07
N ALA A 49 61.63 32.23 43.60
CA ALA A 49 62.03 30.99 42.91
C ALA A 49 60.82 30.07 42.69
N LEU A 50 59.93 29.96 43.68
CA LEU A 50 58.67 29.19 43.54
C LEU A 50 57.73 29.82 42.49
N LEU A 51 57.56 31.15 42.49
CA LEU A 51 56.76 31.85 41.48
C LEU A 51 57.30 31.61 40.06
N PHE A 52 58.62 31.69 39.88
CA PHE A 52 59.24 31.39 38.57
C PHE A 52 59.08 29.94 38.16
N THR A 53 59.20 29.01 39.12
CA THR A 53 58.97 27.60 38.82
C THR A 53 57.52 27.34 38.43
N CYS A 54 56.54 27.91 39.14
CA CYS A 54 55.12 27.84 38.79
C CYS A 54 54.83 28.47 37.43
N ALA A 55 55.43 29.63 37.13
CA ALA A 55 55.26 30.27 35.84
C ALA A 55 55.83 29.41 34.68
N LYS A 56 56.99 28.76 34.91
CA LYS A 56 57.57 27.83 33.92
C LYS A 56 56.73 26.56 33.74
N VAL A 57 56.22 25.97 34.78
CA VAL A 57 55.31 24.82 34.71
C VAL A 57 54.03 25.22 33.95
N TYR A 58 53.47 26.40 34.20
CA TYR A 58 52.30 26.93 33.49
C TYR A 58 52.61 27.11 32.01
N GLU A 59 53.75 27.70 31.64
CA GLU A 59 54.16 27.87 30.26
C GLU A 59 54.30 26.53 29.54
N VAL A 60 54.94 25.53 30.19
CA VAL A 60 55.09 24.18 29.62
C VAL A 60 53.74 23.53 29.38
N ASN A 61 52.82 23.62 30.36
CA ASN A 61 51.47 23.07 30.24
C ASN A 61 50.69 23.78 29.11
N THR A 62 50.76 25.10 29.02
CA THR A 62 50.05 25.87 28.00
C THR A 62 50.55 25.51 26.61
N VAL A 63 51.87 25.38 26.39
CA VAL A 63 52.40 25.01 25.10
C VAL A 63 52.09 23.55 24.75
N SER A 64 52.19 22.65 25.76
CA SER A 64 51.81 21.24 25.57
C SER A 64 50.32 21.11 25.21
N ALA A 65 49.44 21.88 25.88
CA ALA A 65 48.03 21.92 25.56
C ALA A 65 47.75 22.41 24.11
N ARG A 66 48.49 23.44 23.66
CA ARG A 66 48.38 23.93 22.27
C ARG A 66 48.83 22.90 21.23
N VAL A 67 49.89 22.15 21.48
CA VAL A 67 50.33 21.07 20.59
C VAL A 67 49.28 19.97 20.52
N GLN A 68 48.68 19.63 21.71
CA GLN A 68 47.60 18.64 21.76
C GLN A 68 46.32 19.13 21.02
N GLU A 69 45.88 20.37 21.26
CA GLU A 69 44.75 20.98 20.55
C GLU A 69 44.96 21.01 19.04
N THR A 70 46.18 21.28 18.59
CA THR A 70 46.53 21.26 17.16
C THR A 70 46.52 19.84 16.62
N ALA A 71 46.97 18.84 17.40
CA ALA A 71 46.91 17.43 17.00
C ALA A 71 45.45 16.95 16.93
N ASP A 72 44.62 17.35 17.91
CA ASP A 72 43.20 17.04 17.93
C ASP A 72 42.49 17.69 16.71
N ALA A 73 42.80 18.94 16.40
CA ALA A 73 42.20 19.61 15.23
C ALA A 73 42.64 18.97 13.92
N ALA A 74 43.90 18.54 13.79
CA ALA A 74 44.41 17.89 12.60
C ALA A 74 43.78 16.51 12.36
N VAL A 75 43.62 15.71 13.42
CA VAL A 75 42.99 14.38 13.32
C VAL A 75 41.51 14.51 12.99
N LEU A 76 40.80 15.48 13.58
CA LEU A 76 39.41 15.76 13.28
C LEU A 76 39.20 16.23 11.83
N ALA A 77 40.11 17.05 11.29
CA ALA A 77 40.05 17.48 9.89
C ALA A 77 40.19 16.30 8.92
N ALA A 78 41.08 15.37 9.23
CA ALA A 78 41.25 14.15 8.43
C ALA A 78 40.01 13.26 8.50
N GLU A 79 39.45 13.08 9.72
CA GLU A 79 38.28 12.24 9.95
C GLU A 79 37.01 12.84 9.33
N ASN A 80 36.86 14.16 9.35
CA ASN A 80 35.75 14.84 8.65
C ASN A 80 35.76 14.54 7.15
N THR A 81 36.94 14.45 6.53
CA THR A 81 37.07 14.07 5.10
C THR A 81 36.58 12.64 4.86
N VAL A 82 36.81 11.71 5.79
CA VAL A 82 36.27 10.36 5.74
C VAL A 82 34.76 10.39 5.94
N GLY A 83 34.25 11.23 6.86
CA GLY A 83 32.83 11.46 7.06
C GLY A 83 32.11 11.96 5.79
N GLU A 84 32.71 12.95 5.10
CA GLU A 84 32.18 13.46 3.81
C GLU A 84 32.10 12.35 2.75
N PHE A 85 33.11 11.46 2.68
CA PHE A 85 33.04 10.31 1.79
C PHE A 85 31.86 9.39 2.10
N TYR A 86 31.58 9.12 3.37
CA TYR A 86 30.41 8.32 3.77
C TYR A 86 29.09 8.96 3.35
N ILE A 87 28.97 10.29 3.42
CA ILE A 87 27.82 11.01 2.94
C ILE A 87 27.60 10.73 1.44
N VAL A 88 28.66 10.82 0.63
CA VAL A 88 28.58 10.54 -0.80
C VAL A 88 28.16 9.10 -1.07
N VAL A 89 28.71 8.12 -0.35
CA VAL A 89 28.29 6.71 -0.44
C VAL A 89 26.82 6.55 -0.11
N THR A 90 26.34 7.19 0.95
CA THR A 90 24.93 7.13 1.39
C THR A 90 24.00 7.72 0.34
N VAL A 91 24.36 8.85 -0.27
CA VAL A 91 23.58 9.46 -1.35
C VAL A 91 23.54 8.54 -2.58
N CYS A 92 24.67 7.95 -2.99
CA CYS A 92 24.69 6.99 -4.09
C CYS A 92 23.84 5.75 -3.80
N ASP A 93 23.86 5.25 -2.58
CA ASP A 93 23.01 4.12 -2.15
C ASP A 93 21.54 4.49 -2.20
N ALA A 94 21.18 5.68 -1.71
CA ALA A 94 19.81 6.19 -1.75
C ALA A 94 19.28 6.30 -3.18
N ILE A 95 20.06 6.85 -4.11
CA ILE A 95 19.68 6.97 -5.52
C ILE A 95 19.50 5.58 -6.15
N THR A 96 20.43 4.66 -5.93
CA THR A 96 20.34 3.29 -6.46
C THR A 96 19.10 2.57 -5.94
N PHE A 97 18.84 2.69 -4.64
CA PHE A 97 17.70 2.11 -3.98
C PHE A 97 16.38 2.68 -4.51
N THR A 98 16.25 4.00 -4.59
CA THR A 98 15.02 4.64 -5.06
C THR A 98 14.73 4.37 -6.53
N LEU A 99 15.76 4.35 -7.40
CA LEU A 99 15.61 3.94 -8.80
C LEU A 99 15.13 2.47 -8.91
N SER A 100 15.64 1.59 -8.05
CA SER A 100 15.22 0.20 -7.99
C SER A 100 13.76 0.06 -7.60
N LEU A 101 13.33 0.75 -6.53
CA LEU A 101 11.94 0.76 -6.09
C LEU A 101 11.02 1.40 -7.14
N THR A 102 11.42 2.56 -7.69
CA THR A 102 10.65 3.23 -8.74
C THR A 102 10.41 2.31 -9.94
N SER A 103 11.45 1.59 -10.36
CA SER A 103 11.33 0.62 -11.45
C SER A 103 10.26 -0.44 -11.16
N LEU A 104 10.27 -1.05 -9.96
CA LEU A 104 9.34 -2.11 -9.58
C LEU A 104 7.92 -1.59 -9.34
N VAL A 105 7.76 -0.41 -8.74
CA VAL A 105 6.44 0.19 -8.54
C VAL A 105 5.82 0.61 -9.87
N VAL A 106 6.57 1.23 -10.78
CA VAL A 106 6.10 1.55 -12.13
C VAL A 106 5.70 0.28 -12.89
N LEU A 107 6.43 -0.82 -12.68
CA LEU A 107 6.08 -2.13 -13.22
C LEU A 107 4.71 -2.61 -12.69
N ALA A 108 4.51 -2.54 -11.39
CA ALA A 108 3.25 -2.94 -10.74
C ALA A 108 2.06 -2.10 -11.22
N ILE A 109 2.24 -0.78 -11.30
CA ILE A 109 1.24 0.13 -11.86
C ILE A 109 0.92 -0.24 -13.32
N GLY A 110 1.94 -0.60 -14.11
CA GLY A 110 1.77 -1.10 -15.47
C GLY A 110 0.93 -2.39 -15.53
N VAL A 111 1.11 -3.31 -14.58
CA VAL A 111 0.27 -4.53 -14.44
C VAL A 111 -1.16 -4.17 -14.08
N VAL A 112 -1.39 -3.26 -13.13
CA VAL A 112 -2.74 -2.76 -12.79
C VAL A 112 -3.41 -2.16 -14.02
N CYS A 113 -2.72 -1.28 -14.77
CA CYS A 113 -3.23 -0.69 -15.99
C CYS A 113 -3.55 -1.72 -17.10
N ALA A 114 -2.82 -2.84 -17.15
CA ALA A 114 -3.09 -3.92 -18.11
C ALA A 114 -4.39 -4.67 -17.78
N CYS A 115 -4.85 -4.66 -16.55
CA CYS A 115 -6.14 -5.23 -16.13
C CYS A 115 -7.33 -4.31 -16.44
N ILE A 116 -7.10 -3.10 -16.96
CA ILE A 116 -8.12 -2.08 -17.22
C ILE A 116 -8.09 -1.71 -18.70
N PRO A 117 -9.04 -2.14 -19.54
CA PRO A 117 -9.02 -1.91 -20.98
C PRO A 117 -8.81 -0.45 -21.42
N PRO A 118 -9.47 0.57 -20.81
CA PRO A 118 -9.23 1.97 -21.16
C PRO A 118 -7.79 2.45 -20.95
N THR A 119 -7.02 1.79 -20.08
CA THR A 119 -5.63 2.17 -19.75
C THR A 119 -4.58 1.22 -20.32
N ALA A 120 -5.00 0.22 -21.10
CA ALA A 120 -4.11 -0.79 -21.69
C ALA A 120 -2.98 -0.17 -22.56
N THR A 121 -3.25 0.94 -23.24
CA THR A 121 -2.22 1.68 -24.00
C THR A 121 -1.15 2.30 -23.12
N LEU A 122 -1.51 2.73 -21.90
CA LEU A 122 -0.57 3.27 -20.90
C LEU A 122 0.27 2.17 -20.28
N SER A 123 -0.29 0.97 -20.09
CA SER A 123 0.39 -0.14 -19.43
C SER A 123 1.69 -0.50 -20.13
N LYS A 124 1.70 -0.60 -21.46
CA LYS A 124 2.93 -0.85 -22.24
C LYS A 124 3.99 0.23 -22.02
N GLY A 125 3.58 1.50 -22.01
CA GLY A 125 4.49 2.63 -21.75
C GLY A 125 5.12 2.56 -20.36
N LEU A 126 4.35 2.14 -19.35
CA LEU A 126 4.83 1.96 -17.98
C LEU A 126 5.79 0.77 -17.84
N LEU A 127 5.48 -0.35 -18.49
CA LEU A 127 6.39 -1.50 -18.52
C LEU A 127 7.73 -1.14 -19.17
N ASP A 128 7.71 -0.45 -20.31
CA ASP A 128 8.93 0.01 -21.00
C ASP A 128 9.70 1.05 -20.15
N ALA A 129 8.99 1.93 -19.43
CA ALA A 129 9.58 2.89 -18.49
C ALA A 129 10.27 2.17 -17.32
N SER A 130 9.64 1.15 -16.74
CA SER A 130 10.23 0.33 -15.69
C SER A 130 11.58 -0.26 -16.12
N VAL A 131 11.66 -0.86 -17.32
CA VAL A 131 12.90 -1.43 -17.86
C VAL A 131 13.96 -0.34 -18.09
N LYS A 132 13.57 0.83 -18.60
CA LYS A 132 14.51 1.96 -18.78
C LYS A 132 15.05 2.47 -17.45
N ILE A 133 14.21 2.58 -16.43
CA ILE A 133 14.63 2.98 -15.08
C ILE A 133 15.60 1.94 -14.49
N GLY A 134 15.29 0.63 -14.65
CA GLY A 134 16.19 -0.43 -14.25
C GLY A 134 17.58 -0.33 -14.90
N LYS A 135 17.63 -0.09 -16.21
CA LYS A 135 18.90 0.13 -16.93
C LYS A 135 19.62 1.41 -16.48
N ALA A 136 18.88 2.48 -16.22
CA ALA A 136 19.46 3.72 -15.70
C ALA A 136 20.06 3.50 -14.30
N ARG A 137 19.40 2.74 -13.44
CA ARG A 137 19.94 2.29 -12.15
C ARG A 137 21.25 1.54 -12.31
N ASP A 138 21.30 0.55 -13.21
CA ASP A 138 22.50 -0.27 -13.40
C ASP A 138 23.67 0.58 -13.89
N SER A 139 23.43 1.47 -14.86
CA SER A 139 24.45 2.41 -15.36
C SER A 139 24.91 3.40 -14.29
N PHE A 140 23.98 3.92 -13.47
CA PHE A 140 24.30 4.81 -12.36
C PHE A 140 25.15 4.07 -11.33
N TYR A 141 24.73 2.85 -10.93
CA TYR A 141 25.44 2.03 -9.96
C TYR A 141 26.88 1.75 -10.39
N GLU A 142 27.11 1.28 -11.63
CA GLU A 142 28.44 1.01 -12.18
C GLU A 142 29.33 2.27 -12.18
N SER A 143 28.75 3.41 -12.60
CA SER A 143 29.47 4.68 -12.61
C SER A 143 29.79 5.17 -11.20
N ALA A 144 28.86 5.07 -10.26
CA ALA A 144 29.01 5.44 -8.87
C ALA A 144 30.07 4.56 -8.19
N GLN A 145 30.01 3.23 -8.38
CA GLN A 145 31.01 2.31 -7.83
C GLN A 145 32.42 2.63 -8.31
N ASN A 146 32.63 2.78 -9.61
CA ASN A 146 33.94 3.11 -10.18
C ASN A 146 34.46 4.46 -9.67
N SER A 147 33.60 5.46 -9.55
CA SER A 147 33.93 6.78 -9.02
C SER A 147 34.30 6.74 -7.54
N LEU A 148 33.51 6.01 -6.74
CA LEU A 148 33.76 5.83 -5.31
C LEU A 148 35.03 5.04 -5.04
N GLU A 149 35.33 4.00 -5.82
CA GLU A 149 36.61 3.27 -5.73
C GLU A 149 37.81 4.16 -6.05
N THR A 150 37.68 5.04 -7.04
CA THR A 150 38.73 5.99 -7.40
C THR A 150 38.94 7.03 -6.29
N LEU A 151 37.83 7.58 -5.77
CA LEU A 151 37.86 8.54 -4.66
C LEU A 151 38.43 7.89 -3.38
N GLN A 152 38.06 6.64 -3.09
CA GLN A 152 38.57 5.85 -1.96
C GLN A 152 40.08 5.71 -1.98
N LYS A 153 40.71 5.47 -3.16
CA LYS A 153 42.17 5.41 -3.31
C LYS A 153 42.84 6.76 -3.08
N ALA A 154 42.16 7.87 -3.40
CA ALA A 154 42.65 9.22 -3.20
C ALA A 154 42.44 9.74 -1.77
N LEU A 155 41.49 9.17 -1.03
CA LEU A 155 41.01 9.66 0.27
C LEU A 155 42.14 9.81 1.33
N PRO A 156 43.11 8.87 1.49
CA PRO A 156 44.19 9.03 2.45
C PRO A 156 45.06 10.26 2.16
N PHE A 157 45.27 10.56 0.90
CA PHE A 157 46.07 11.74 0.49
C PHE A 157 45.29 13.03 0.72
N ILE A 158 43.99 13.05 0.44
CA ILE A 158 43.09 14.20 0.67
C ILE A 158 43.02 14.49 2.17
N ALA A 159 42.77 13.47 2.99
CA ALA A 159 42.70 13.59 4.45
C ALA A 159 44.00 14.10 5.05
N THR A 160 45.16 13.57 4.58
CA THR A 160 46.48 14.05 5.00
C THR A 160 46.71 15.50 4.59
N ALA A 161 46.28 15.90 3.39
CA ALA A 161 46.39 17.28 2.91
C ALA A 161 45.53 18.25 3.75
N LYS A 162 44.32 17.85 4.11
CA LYS A 162 43.45 18.64 5.00
C LYS A 162 44.00 18.80 6.41
N ALA A 163 44.59 17.74 6.95
CA ALA A 163 45.28 17.81 8.23
C ALA A 163 46.49 18.77 8.17
N GLN A 164 47.27 18.73 7.07
CA GLN A 164 48.41 19.65 6.87
C GLN A 164 47.94 21.10 6.75
N GLU A 165 46.81 21.37 6.12
CA GLU A 165 46.20 22.71 6.04
C GLU A 165 45.92 23.26 7.45
N VAL A 166 45.40 22.43 8.36
CA VAL A 166 45.16 22.79 9.77
C VAL A 166 46.47 23.07 10.51
N LEU A 167 47.50 22.25 10.33
CA LEU A 167 48.82 22.46 10.94
C LEU A 167 49.46 23.76 10.47
N LEU A 168 49.37 24.09 9.18
CA LEU A 168 49.89 25.33 8.62
C LEU A 168 49.10 26.55 9.11
N ALA A 169 47.79 26.46 9.20
CA ALA A 169 46.95 27.55 9.71
C ALA A 169 47.29 27.90 11.16
N ASN A 170 47.53 26.90 12.00
CA ASN A 170 47.95 27.11 13.38
C ASN A 170 49.42 27.58 13.53
N SER A 171 50.25 27.35 12.50
CA SER A 171 51.63 27.82 12.47
C SER A 171 51.77 29.27 12.00
N ALA A 172 50.77 29.87 11.39
CA ALA A 172 50.86 31.17 10.71
C ALA A 172 51.02 32.39 11.64
N GLU A 173 50.79 32.26 12.95
CA GLU A 173 50.93 33.35 13.90
C GLU A 173 52.36 33.59 14.45
N GLY A 174 53.38 32.98 13.81
CA GLY A 174 54.81 33.35 13.94
C GLY A 174 55.52 32.95 15.21
N LYS A 175 54.94 32.12 16.07
CA LYS A 175 55.56 31.66 17.34
C LYS A 175 55.70 30.14 17.46
N SER A 176 54.99 29.38 16.64
CA SER A 176 55.00 27.93 16.67
C SER A 176 55.14 27.37 15.25
N HIS A 177 55.96 26.32 15.07
CA HIS A 177 56.12 25.61 13.81
C HIS A 177 55.70 24.16 14.02
N TYR A 178 54.44 23.87 13.63
CA TYR A 178 53.86 22.53 13.75
C TYR A 178 54.19 21.68 12.51
N TYR A 179 54.72 20.53 12.76
CA TYR A 179 54.93 19.48 11.77
C TYR A 179 54.22 18.23 12.27
N GLY A 180 53.51 17.55 11.36
CA GLY A 180 52.81 16.36 11.76
C GLY A 180 52.49 15.44 10.61
N ILE A 181 52.13 14.23 10.96
CA ILE A 181 51.63 13.23 10.04
C ILE A 181 50.29 12.71 10.61
N VAL A 182 49.34 12.56 9.70
CA VAL A 182 48.05 11.91 10.03
C VAL A 182 47.93 10.63 9.22
N VAL A 183 47.60 9.55 9.89
CA VAL A 183 47.44 8.23 9.28
C VAL A 183 46.03 7.73 9.54
N LEU A 184 45.33 7.35 8.47
CA LEU A 184 44.03 6.73 8.51
C LEU A 184 44.15 5.24 8.91
N ALA A 185 43.26 4.74 9.73
CA ALA A 185 43.19 3.34 10.15
C ALA A 185 41.84 2.71 9.73
N PRO A 186 41.84 1.72 8.83
CA PRO A 186 42.95 1.24 8.02
C PRO A 186 43.35 2.24 6.91
N TRP A 187 44.52 2.10 6.35
CA TRP A 187 45.03 2.93 5.24
C TRP A 187 44.29 2.63 3.93
N GLU A 188 43.90 1.38 3.71
CA GLU A 188 43.18 0.94 2.53
C GLU A 188 41.74 0.66 2.89
N GLY A 189 40.82 1.07 2.01
CA GLY A 189 39.40 0.73 2.12
C GLY A 189 39.08 -0.58 1.41
N THR A 190 37.89 -1.08 1.61
CA THR A 190 37.37 -2.25 0.91
C THR A 190 36.26 -1.84 -0.06
N ALA A 191 36.37 -2.29 -1.31
CA ALA A 191 35.29 -2.21 -2.28
C ALA A 191 34.25 -3.31 -1.98
N GLY A 192 32.95 -2.99 -2.09
CA GLY A 192 31.90 -3.96 -1.95
C GLY A 192 31.78 -4.86 -3.20
N GLU A 193 31.10 -5.99 -3.04
CA GLU A 193 30.73 -6.82 -4.18
C GLU A 193 29.72 -6.06 -5.08
N PRO A 194 29.80 -6.26 -6.42
CA PRO A 194 28.82 -5.68 -7.35
C PRO A 194 27.38 -6.08 -6.97
N LEU A 195 26.48 -5.11 -6.93
CA LEU A 195 25.06 -5.38 -6.72
C LEU A 195 24.45 -5.94 -8.01
N VAL A 196 23.84 -7.10 -7.92
CA VAL A 196 23.07 -7.72 -9.01
C VAL A 196 21.62 -7.83 -8.59
N PHE A 197 20.70 -7.37 -9.43
CA PHE A 197 19.26 -7.31 -9.15
C PHE A 197 18.52 -8.34 -10.02
N GLU A 198 18.73 -9.63 -9.76
CA GLU A 198 18.21 -10.73 -10.57
C GLU A 198 16.68 -10.82 -10.51
N LYS A 199 16.12 -10.71 -9.30
CA LYS A 199 14.66 -10.80 -9.08
C LYS A 199 13.92 -9.62 -9.71
N SER A 200 14.47 -8.42 -9.60
CA SER A 200 13.94 -7.23 -10.26
C SER A 200 13.91 -7.39 -11.78
N THR A 201 14.97 -7.92 -12.39
CA THR A 201 15.03 -8.19 -13.83
C THR A 201 14.08 -9.30 -14.25
N GLN A 202 13.95 -10.35 -13.44
CA GLN A 202 12.99 -11.43 -13.67
C GLN A 202 11.55 -10.92 -13.67
N ALA A 203 11.18 -10.06 -12.72
CA ALA A 203 9.86 -9.45 -12.64
C ALA A 203 9.54 -8.64 -13.91
N GLN A 204 10.48 -7.82 -14.38
CA GLN A 204 10.34 -7.03 -15.61
C GLN A 204 10.11 -7.93 -16.84
N ASN A 205 10.90 -8.97 -17.01
CA ASN A 205 10.80 -9.89 -18.13
C ASN A 205 9.45 -10.64 -18.10
N SER A 206 9.05 -11.16 -16.93
CA SER A 206 7.77 -11.86 -16.76
C SER A 206 6.57 -10.97 -17.06
N ALA A 207 6.61 -9.70 -16.63
CA ALA A 207 5.55 -8.76 -16.92
C ALA A 207 5.46 -8.42 -18.41
N GLN A 208 6.59 -8.24 -19.10
CA GLN A 208 6.61 -8.00 -20.55
C GLN A 208 6.06 -9.19 -21.33
N GLU A 209 6.42 -10.42 -20.95
CA GLU A 209 5.96 -11.65 -21.60
C GLU A 209 4.43 -11.83 -21.48
N LYS A 210 3.89 -11.57 -20.29
CA LYS A 210 2.46 -11.79 -20.00
C LYS A 210 1.57 -10.59 -20.35
N HIS A 211 2.13 -9.44 -20.64
CA HIS A 211 1.38 -8.19 -20.87
C HIS A 211 0.27 -8.32 -21.92
N GLN A 212 0.60 -8.80 -23.12
CA GLN A 212 -0.38 -8.90 -24.20
C GLN A 212 -1.53 -9.84 -23.84
N THR A 213 -1.22 -10.96 -23.18
CA THR A 213 -2.22 -11.93 -22.73
C THR A 213 -3.17 -11.31 -21.70
N LEU A 214 -2.64 -10.53 -20.76
CA LEU A 214 -3.45 -9.81 -19.76
C LEU A 214 -4.38 -8.80 -20.41
N VAL A 215 -3.88 -7.99 -21.33
CA VAL A 215 -4.69 -6.98 -22.03
C VAL A 215 -5.81 -7.64 -22.82
N ASP A 216 -5.51 -8.67 -23.63
CA ASP A 216 -6.51 -9.38 -24.45
C ASP A 216 -7.59 -10.07 -23.58
N GLN A 217 -7.20 -10.60 -22.41
CA GLN A 217 -8.13 -11.20 -21.45
C GLN A 217 -8.98 -10.13 -20.76
N ALA A 218 -8.38 -8.99 -20.38
CA ALA A 218 -9.09 -7.89 -19.75
C ALA A 218 -10.15 -7.28 -20.69
N GLU A 219 -9.86 -7.10 -21.97
CA GLU A 219 -10.83 -6.63 -22.95
C GLU A 219 -12.04 -7.58 -23.07
N LYS A 220 -11.79 -8.90 -23.15
CA LYS A 220 -12.86 -9.91 -23.20
C LYS A 220 -13.68 -9.97 -21.91
N ALA A 221 -13.02 -9.82 -20.76
CA ALA A 221 -13.70 -9.79 -19.47
C ALA A 221 -14.59 -8.55 -19.33
N GLU A 222 -14.12 -7.40 -19.80
CA GLU A 222 -14.89 -6.15 -19.81
C GLU A 222 -16.13 -6.24 -20.71
N GLU A 223 -15.99 -6.81 -21.92
CA GLU A 223 -17.14 -7.04 -22.80
C GLU A 223 -18.17 -7.98 -22.16
N ALA A 224 -17.72 -9.07 -21.52
CA ALA A 224 -18.61 -9.99 -20.82
C ALA A 224 -19.28 -9.34 -19.60
N ALA A 225 -18.56 -8.51 -18.84
CA ALA A 225 -19.09 -7.78 -17.70
C ALA A 225 -20.14 -6.74 -18.12
N GLN A 226 -19.90 -6.02 -19.22
CA GLN A 226 -20.88 -5.08 -19.79
C GLN A 226 -22.15 -5.82 -20.21
N GLN A 227 -22.04 -6.95 -20.89
CA GLN A 227 -23.19 -7.78 -21.24
C GLN A 227 -23.96 -8.26 -20.01
N ALA A 228 -23.25 -8.72 -18.96
CA ALA A 228 -23.89 -9.11 -17.72
C ALA A 228 -24.63 -7.94 -17.08
N ASN A 229 -24.00 -6.77 -16.97
CA ASN A 229 -24.65 -5.58 -16.42
C ASN A 229 -25.89 -5.14 -17.19
N GLU A 230 -25.85 -5.20 -18.53
CA GLU A 230 -27.03 -4.89 -19.36
C GLU A 230 -28.21 -5.82 -19.07
N TRP A 231 -27.96 -7.11 -18.88
CA TRP A 231 -29.01 -8.07 -18.56
C TRP A 231 -29.52 -7.92 -17.11
N LYS A 232 -28.63 -7.63 -16.17
CA LYS A 232 -29.01 -7.30 -14.78
C LYS A 232 -29.90 -6.05 -14.75
N GLU A 233 -29.54 -5.01 -15.50
CA GLU A 233 -30.33 -3.78 -15.61
C GLU A 233 -31.71 -4.04 -16.21
N LYS A 234 -31.82 -4.84 -17.26
CA LYS A 234 -33.12 -5.24 -17.85
C LYS A 234 -33.98 -5.96 -16.81
N ALA A 235 -33.40 -6.93 -16.10
CA ALA A 235 -34.13 -7.64 -15.04
C ALA A 235 -34.61 -6.69 -13.93
N TYR A 236 -33.74 -5.79 -13.48
CA TYR A 236 -34.07 -4.76 -12.50
C TYR A 236 -35.23 -3.85 -12.96
N ILE A 237 -35.19 -3.39 -14.22
CA ILE A 237 -36.26 -2.54 -14.80
C ILE A 237 -37.59 -3.28 -14.78
N HIS A 238 -37.63 -4.56 -15.14
CA HIS A 238 -38.86 -5.35 -15.16
C HIS A 238 -39.36 -5.72 -13.74
N ASP A 239 -38.46 -5.87 -12.76
CA ASP A 239 -38.87 -6.14 -11.39
C ASP A 239 -39.24 -4.88 -10.59
N SER A 240 -38.36 -3.89 -10.54
CA SER A 240 -38.45 -2.74 -9.63
C SER A 240 -38.01 -1.40 -10.24
N GLY A 241 -37.87 -1.31 -11.55
CA GLY A 241 -37.39 -0.11 -12.21
C GLY A 241 -38.31 1.10 -12.06
N SER A 242 -37.76 2.22 -11.63
CA SER A 242 -38.48 3.46 -11.29
C SER A 242 -39.17 4.14 -12.47
N LYS A 243 -38.90 3.72 -13.72
CA LYS A 243 -39.50 4.29 -14.94
C LYS A 243 -40.57 3.42 -15.57
N SER A 244 -40.83 2.24 -15.02
CA SER A 244 -41.83 1.32 -15.54
C SER A 244 -43.08 1.43 -14.70
N GLU A 245 -44.14 1.98 -15.29
CA GLU A 245 -45.48 2.03 -14.62
C GLU A 245 -46.07 0.65 -14.41
N TYR A 246 -45.46 -0.41 -14.94
CA TYR A 246 -46.04 -1.75 -14.99
C TYR A 246 -45.04 -2.85 -14.60
N CYS A 247 -43.99 -2.54 -13.81
CA CYS A 247 -43.04 -3.54 -13.34
C CYS A 247 -43.67 -4.53 -12.33
N MET A 248 -42.95 -5.59 -11.99
CA MET A 248 -43.46 -6.61 -11.06
C MET A 248 -43.86 -6.02 -9.71
N TYR A 249 -43.09 -5.05 -9.18
CA TYR A 249 -43.42 -4.33 -7.94
C TYR A 249 -44.79 -3.66 -8.03
N GLU A 250 -45.05 -2.87 -9.06
CA GLU A 250 -46.30 -2.17 -9.29
C GLU A 250 -47.49 -3.15 -9.46
N ARG A 251 -47.24 -4.25 -10.21
CA ARG A 251 -48.28 -5.27 -10.44
C ARG A 251 -48.58 -6.09 -9.20
N ALA A 252 -47.58 -6.40 -8.36
CA ALA A 252 -47.77 -7.05 -7.08
C ALA A 252 -48.64 -6.17 -6.14
N ALA A 253 -48.36 -4.86 -6.09
CA ALA A 253 -49.15 -3.92 -5.34
C ALA A 253 -50.59 -3.83 -5.86
N SER A 254 -50.78 -3.65 -7.18
CA SER A 254 -52.13 -3.41 -7.75
C SER A 254 -52.99 -4.66 -7.88
N LEU A 255 -52.43 -5.83 -8.14
CA LEU A 255 -53.17 -7.07 -8.40
C LEU A 255 -53.23 -8.02 -7.20
N ALA A 256 -52.30 -7.91 -6.26
CA ALA A 256 -52.21 -8.77 -5.08
C ALA A 256 -52.30 -8.00 -3.75
N ASP A 257 -52.49 -6.68 -3.78
CA ASP A 257 -52.53 -5.81 -2.60
C ASP A 257 -51.27 -5.93 -1.71
N MET A 258 -50.13 -6.27 -2.33
CA MET A 258 -48.83 -6.39 -1.65
C MET A 258 -48.23 -5.01 -1.40
N SER A 259 -47.70 -4.80 -0.20
CA SER A 259 -47.09 -3.52 0.17
C SER A 259 -46.00 -3.69 1.23
N GLY A 260 -45.12 -2.70 1.38
CA GLY A 260 -44.12 -2.65 2.45
C GLY A 260 -43.21 -3.86 2.49
N VAL A 261 -43.18 -4.58 3.60
CA VAL A 261 -42.27 -5.74 3.82
C VAL A 261 -42.55 -6.88 2.85
N ASP A 262 -43.82 -7.06 2.46
CA ASP A 262 -44.22 -8.12 1.52
C ASP A 262 -43.87 -7.78 0.07
N ASN A 263 -43.60 -6.52 -0.21
CA ASN A 263 -43.25 -6.04 -1.54
C ASN A 263 -42.13 -4.97 -1.49
N PRO A 264 -40.88 -5.31 -1.11
CA PRO A 264 -39.83 -4.33 -0.95
C PRO A 264 -39.47 -3.69 -2.30
N TYR A 265 -39.33 -2.36 -2.30
CA TYR A 265 -38.91 -1.59 -3.45
C TYR A 265 -37.40 -1.36 -3.44
N PHE A 266 -36.77 -1.48 -4.59
CA PHE A 266 -35.34 -1.27 -4.78
C PHE A 266 -35.08 -0.01 -5.61
N SER A 267 -34.26 0.91 -5.09
CA SER A 267 -33.98 2.21 -5.73
C SER A 267 -32.83 2.17 -6.73
N SER A 268 -31.96 1.16 -6.66
CA SER A 268 -30.81 1.02 -7.56
C SER A 268 -30.52 -0.44 -7.91
N ILE A 269 -29.85 -0.64 -9.02
CA ILE A 269 -29.35 -1.94 -9.48
C ILE A 269 -28.35 -2.56 -8.51
N ASP A 270 -27.57 -1.73 -7.78
CA ASP A 270 -26.52 -2.21 -6.88
C ASP A 270 -27.09 -2.89 -5.63
N THR A 271 -28.27 -2.45 -5.19
CA THR A 271 -28.96 -3.03 -4.02
C THR A 271 -29.95 -4.12 -4.39
N TRP A 272 -30.20 -4.31 -5.69
CA TRP A 272 -31.14 -5.29 -6.22
C TRP A 272 -30.43 -6.62 -6.56
N SER A 273 -31.16 -7.72 -6.45
CA SER A 273 -30.71 -9.06 -6.82
C SER A 273 -31.80 -9.85 -7.52
N PHE A 274 -31.44 -10.84 -8.30
CA PHE A 274 -32.39 -11.79 -8.91
C PHE A 274 -33.20 -12.55 -7.83
N GLN A 275 -32.62 -12.79 -6.67
CA GLN A 275 -33.32 -13.39 -5.54
C GLN A 275 -34.52 -12.55 -5.07
N ALA A 276 -34.40 -11.21 -5.13
CA ALA A 276 -35.49 -10.31 -4.77
C ALA A 276 -36.70 -10.47 -5.73
N ALA A 277 -36.43 -10.55 -7.05
CA ALA A 277 -37.45 -10.77 -8.05
C ALA A 277 -38.13 -12.13 -7.91
N LEU A 278 -37.37 -13.20 -7.65
CA LEU A 278 -37.92 -14.54 -7.42
C LEU A 278 -38.78 -14.57 -6.17
N SER A 279 -38.30 -14.00 -5.07
CA SER A 279 -39.05 -13.94 -3.80
C SER A 279 -40.37 -13.16 -3.93
N ARG A 280 -40.37 -12.05 -4.69
CA ARG A 280 -41.56 -11.28 -5.03
C ARG A 280 -42.55 -12.14 -5.80
N SER A 281 -42.06 -12.91 -6.79
CA SER A 281 -42.94 -13.78 -7.60
C SER A 281 -43.54 -14.90 -6.80
N GLN A 282 -42.78 -15.55 -5.94
CA GLN A 282 -43.28 -16.60 -5.03
C GLN A 282 -44.35 -16.06 -4.09
N GLN A 283 -44.13 -14.87 -3.54
CA GLN A 283 -45.13 -14.24 -2.65
C GLN A 283 -46.36 -13.79 -3.44
N TYR A 284 -46.19 -13.20 -4.62
CA TYR A 284 -47.27 -12.75 -5.48
C TYR A 284 -48.26 -13.89 -5.79
N TYR A 285 -47.77 -15.03 -6.28
CA TYR A 285 -48.65 -16.15 -6.64
C TYR A 285 -49.31 -16.77 -5.41
N LYS A 286 -48.66 -16.80 -4.25
CA LYS A 286 -49.26 -17.24 -3.00
C LYS A 286 -50.43 -16.35 -2.61
N VAL A 287 -50.26 -15.03 -2.60
CA VAL A 287 -51.32 -14.08 -2.29
C VAL A 287 -52.43 -14.16 -3.33
N ARG A 288 -52.11 -14.23 -4.64
CA ARG A 288 -53.12 -14.38 -5.69
C ARG A 288 -54.00 -15.63 -5.52
N TYR A 289 -53.37 -16.74 -5.16
CA TYR A 289 -54.09 -17.97 -4.85
C TYR A 289 -55.04 -17.81 -3.65
N GLU A 290 -54.65 -17.09 -2.61
CA GLU A 290 -55.42 -16.88 -1.39
C GLU A 290 -56.59 -15.93 -1.62
N ILE A 291 -56.42 -14.83 -2.37
CA ILE A 291 -57.42 -13.79 -2.57
C ILE A 291 -58.36 -14.05 -3.75
N GLU A 292 -58.04 -15.00 -4.66
CA GLU A 292 -58.87 -15.27 -5.86
C GLU A 292 -60.27 -15.74 -5.48
N GLN A 293 -61.23 -14.91 -5.81
CA GLN A 293 -62.65 -15.16 -5.61
C GLN A 293 -63.45 -14.61 -6.80
N PRO A 294 -64.58 -15.22 -7.16
CA PRO A 294 -65.43 -14.71 -8.23
C PRO A 294 -66.02 -13.35 -7.83
N GLN A 295 -65.96 -12.39 -8.71
CA GLN A 295 -66.47 -11.05 -8.49
C GLN A 295 -67.98 -10.93 -8.80
N GLY A 296 -68.60 -12.02 -9.27
CA GLY A 296 -70.01 -12.07 -9.60
C GLY A 296 -70.60 -13.49 -9.58
N SER A 297 -71.88 -13.60 -9.74
CA SER A 297 -72.61 -14.87 -9.73
C SER A 297 -72.82 -15.49 -11.12
N SER A 298 -72.34 -14.88 -12.20
CA SER A 298 -72.39 -15.44 -13.54
C SER A 298 -71.59 -16.73 -13.68
N ILE A 299 -72.06 -17.67 -14.50
CA ILE A 299 -71.40 -18.95 -14.76
C ILE A 299 -70.01 -18.72 -15.32
N ASP A 300 -69.85 -17.75 -16.21
CA ASP A 300 -68.57 -17.43 -16.81
C ASP A 300 -67.55 -16.88 -15.79
N GLU A 301 -68.03 -16.00 -14.88
CA GLU A 301 -67.14 -15.45 -13.82
C GLU A 301 -66.74 -16.51 -12.79
N GLN A 302 -67.68 -17.37 -12.37
CA GLN A 302 -67.40 -18.48 -11.46
C GLN A 302 -66.41 -19.49 -12.10
N SER A 303 -66.60 -19.78 -13.38
CA SER A 303 -65.72 -20.65 -14.15
C SER A 303 -64.31 -20.06 -14.27
N ASN A 304 -64.20 -18.80 -14.70
CA ASN A 304 -62.92 -18.13 -14.90
C ASN A 304 -62.16 -17.96 -13.57
N SER A 305 -62.86 -17.62 -12.48
CA SER A 305 -62.22 -17.51 -11.16
C SER A 305 -61.67 -18.87 -10.67
N ALA A 306 -62.45 -19.95 -10.83
CA ALA A 306 -61.98 -21.29 -10.47
C ALA A 306 -60.75 -21.72 -11.31
N LEU A 307 -60.75 -21.41 -12.61
CA LEU A 307 -59.63 -21.70 -13.47
C LEU A 307 -58.38 -20.84 -13.15
N ARG A 308 -58.57 -19.54 -12.81
CA ARG A 308 -57.51 -18.68 -12.30
C ARG A 308 -56.94 -19.23 -11.00
N LYS A 309 -57.77 -19.71 -10.08
CA LYS A 309 -57.32 -20.31 -8.82
C LYS A 309 -56.48 -21.55 -9.03
N ASN A 310 -56.86 -22.44 -9.99
CA ASN A 310 -56.07 -23.59 -10.36
C ASN A 310 -54.75 -23.18 -11.01
N PHE A 311 -54.74 -22.13 -11.85
CA PHE A 311 -53.54 -21.58 -12.42
C PHE A 311 -52.57 -21.02 -11.35
N TYR A 312 -53.12 -20.26 -10.37
CA TYR A 312 -52.27 -19.74 -9.27
C TYR A 312 -51.78 -20.86 -8.36
N ALA A 313 -52.56 -21.90 -8.09
CA ALA A 313 -52.08 -23.06 -7.35
C ALA A 313 -50.89 -23.75 -8.07
N PHE A 314 -51.00 -23.89 -9.39
CA PHE A 314 -49.90 -24.38 -10.24
C PHE A 314 -48.68 -23.45 -10.20
N ALA A 315 -48.92 -22.12 -10.30
CA ALA A 315 -47.85 -21.12 -10.28
C ALA A 315 -47.09 -21.10 -8.93
N VAL A 316 -47.81 -21.21 -7.79
CA VAL A 316 -47.20 -21.33 -6.44
C VAL A 316 -46.23 -22.50 -6.38
N LYS A 317 -46.63 -23.67 -6.90
CA LYS A 317 -45.79 -24.85 -6.91
C LYS A 317 -44.59 -24.66 -7.85
N THR A 318 -44.86 -24.25 -9.09
CA THR A 318 -43.85 -24.18 -10.15
C THR A 318 -42.83 -23.08 -9.85
N VAL A 319 -43.24 -21.86 -9.50
CA VAL A 319 -42.33 -20.75 -9.14
C VAL A 319 -41.66 -21.00 -7.79
N GLY A 320 -42.33 -21.76 -6.89
CA GLY A 320 -41.72 -22.19 -5.64
C GLY A 320 -40.54 -23.14 -5.77
N GLU A 321 -40.40 -23.86 -6.91
CA GLU A 321 -39.25 -24.70 -7.25
C GLU A 321 -38.05 -23.88 -7.78
N GLY A 322 -38.27 -22.59 -8.07
CA GLY A 322 -37.21 -21.66 -8.54
C GLY A 322 -36.19 -21.37 -7.43
N TYR A 323 -34.96 -21.13 -7.87
CA TYR A 323 -33.85 -20.74 -6.98
C TYR A 323 -32.94 -19.73 -7.67
N VAL A 324 -32.20 -18.99 -6.85
CA VAL A 324 -31.09 -18.11 -7.26
C VAL A 324 -29.94 -18.38 -6.30
N TYR A 325 -28.78 -18.69 -6.85
CA TYR A 325 -27.54 -18.79 -6.14
C TYR A 325 -26.56 -17.79 -6.74
N GLU A 326 -26.22 -16.75 -5.99
CA GLU A 326 -25.37 -15.65 -6.46
C GLU A 326 -24.24 -15.40 -5.45
N THR A 327 -23.00 -15.56 -5.92
CA THR A 327 -21.77 -15.20 -5.21
C THR A 327 -20.90 -14.37 -6.14
N ASP A 328 -19.78 -13.86 -5.63
CA ASP A 328 -18.83 -13.11 -6.45
C ASP A 328 -18.30 -13.92 -7.64
N ASP A 329 -18.13 -15.24 -7.47
CA ASP A 329 -17.51 -16.13 -8.45
C ASP A 329 -18.49 -17.04 -9.20
N LEU A 330 -19.75 -17.10 -8.79
CA LEU A 330 -20.75 -18.00 -9.39
C LEU A 330 -22.14 -17.39 -9.37
N PHE A 331 -22.81 -17.48 -10.51
CA PHE A 331 -24.24 -17.23 -10.64
C PHE A 331 -24.93 -18.43 -11.25
N GLU A 332 -25.95 -18.94 -10.58
CA GLU A 332 -26.83 -20.00 -11.05
C GLU A 332 -28.27 -19.66 -10.66
N ALA A 333 -29.19 -19.65 -11.62
CA ALA A 333 -30.58 -19.32 -11.34
C ALA A 333 -31.54 -20.17 -12.15
N SER A 334 -32.66 -20.51 -11.52
CA SER A 334 -33.78 -21.16 -12.16
C SER A 334 -35.04 -20.35 -11.93
N PHE A 335 -35.56 -19.76 -12.99
CA PHE A 335 -36.87 -19.10 -13.03
C PHE A 335 -37.82 -19.95 -13.84
N PRO A 336 -38.61 -20.85 -13.21
CA PRO A 336 -39.52 -21.71 -13.94
C PRO A 336 -40.57 -20.90 -14.69
N THR A 337 -40.67 -21.07 -15.98
CA THR A 337 -41.63 -20.32 -16.83
C THR A 337 -43.05 -20.86 -16.70
N LEU A 338 -44.02 -19.94 -16.77
CA LEU A 338 -45.44 -20.28 -16.76
C LEU A 338 -45.97 -20.39 -18.22
N PRO A 339 -46.95 -21.25 -18.49
CA PRO A 339 -47.47 -21.47 -19.85
C PRO A 339 -48.12 -20.21 -20.41
N LYS A 340 -47.81 -19.85 -21.64
CA LYS A 340 -48.28 -18.63 -22.34
C LYS A 340 -49.49 -18.90 -23.30
N ASN A 341 -49.80 -20.16 -23.54
CA ASN A 341 -50.85 -20.58 -24.46
C ASN A 341 -51.33 -21.99 -24.14
N THR A 342 -52.35 -22.46 -24.91
CA THR A 342 -52.94 -23.79 -24.73
C THR A 342 -51.94 -24.91 -24.96
N ASP A 343 -51.01 -24.76 -25.93
CA ASP A 343 -50.07 -25.83 -26.24
C ASP A 343 -49.01 -25.98 -25.16
N GLU A 344 -48.48 -24.87 -24.63
CA GLU A 344 -47.59 -24.90 -23.48
C GLU A 344 -48.28 -25.42 -22.20
N MET A 345 -49.57 -25.02 -21.96
CA MET A 345 -50.34 -25.52 -20.86
C MET A 345 -50.51 -27.05 -20.90
N ARG A 346 -50.60 -27.63 -22.10
CA ARG A 346 -50.69 -29.10 -22.28
C ARG A 346 -49.43 -29.83 -21.86
N LEU A 347 -48.30 -29.16 -21.71
CA LEU A 347 -47.04 -29.74 -21.22
C LEU A 347 -46.92 -29.68 -19.68
N THR A 348 -47.92 -29.12 -18.99
CA THR A 348 -47.90 -28.88 -17.56
C THR A 348 -48.80 -29.84 -16.77
N SER A 349 -48.67 -29.82 -15.42
CA SER A 349 -49.58 -30.55 -14.54
C SER A 349 -51.02 -30.03 -14.58
N LEU A 350 -51.29 -28.80 -15.05
CA LEU A 350 -52.64 -28.30 -15.30
C LEU A 350 -53.41 -29.15 -16.33
N TYR A 351 -52.71 -29.77 -17.24
CA TYR A 351 -53.28 -30.66 -18.25
C TYR A 351 -53.36 -32.11 -17.77
N SER A 352 -52.30 -32.58 -17.10
CA SER A 352 -52.13 -33.99 -16.77
C SER A 352 -52.75 -34.41 -15.46
N ASP A 353 -52.88 -33.50 -14.46
CA ASP A 353 -53.34 -33.84 -13.15
C ASP A 353 -54.85 -33.88 -13.06
N ALA A 354 -55.38 -34.84 -12.28
CA ALA A 354 -56.82 -35.03 -12.08
C ALA A 354 -57.34 -34.07 -10.99
N ILE A 355 -57.41 -32.77 -11.31
CA ILE A 355 -57.79 -31.68 -10.39
C ILE A 355 -59.19 -31.09 -10.67
N TYR A 356 -59.79 -31.41 -11.82
CA TYR A 356 -61.04 -30.83 -12.26
C TYR A 356 -62.21 -31.70 -11.84
N PRO A 357 -63.34 -31.14 -11.28
CA PRO A 357 -64.54 -31.90 -10.94
C PRO A 357 -65.06 -32.71 -12.10
N LYS A 358 -65.36 -33.98 -11.88
CA LYS A 358 -65.82 -34.96 -12.87
C LYS A 358 -67.19 -35.49 -12.52
N THR A 359 -68.08 -35.46 -13.46
CA THR A 359 -69.42 -36.07 -13.33
C THR A 359 -69.66 -37.09 -14.45
N GLN A 360 -70.62 -37.99 -14.22
CA GLN A 360 -71.10 -38.95 -15.18
C GLN A 360 -72.59 -38.78 -15.41
N ASN A 361 -73.05 -38.71 -16.67
CA ASN A 361 -74.41 -38.63 -17.03
C ASN A 361 -75.08 -40.04 -17.07
N GLU A 362 -76.44 -40.10 -17.24
CA GLU A 362 -77.20 -41.37 -17.34
C GLU A 362 -76.73 -42.27 -18.50
N GLN A 363 -76.11 -41.71 -19.57
CA GLN A 363 -75.58 -42.46 -20.71
C GLN A 363 -74.16 -43.02 -20.45
N GLY A 364 -73.60 -42.78 -19.25
CA GLY A 364 -72.27 -43.26 -18.88
C GLY A 364 -71.13 -42.37 -19.39
N LEU A 365 -71.43 -41.23 -20.05
CA LEU A 365 -70.45 -40.27 -20.53
C LEU A 365 -69.97 -39.35 -19.39
N PHE A 366 -68.70 -39.02 -19.36
CA PHE A 366 -68.10 -38.13 -18.37
C PHE A 366 -68.13 -36.68 -18.84
N SER A 367 -68.20 -35.74 -17.87
CA SER A 367 -68.01 -34.32 -18.12
C SER A 367 -67.06 -33.77 -17.08
N LEU A 368 -66.09 -32.93 -17.50
CA LEU A 368 -65.28 -32.11 -16.62
C LEU A 368 -65.92 -30.73 -16.43
N HIS A 369 -65.77 -30.20 -15.24
CA HIS A 369 -66.27 -28.88 -14.87
C HIS A 369 -65.14 -27.98 -14.35
N ALA A 370 -65.26 -26.66 -14.55
CA ALA A 370 -64.27 -25.71 -14.08
C ALA A 370 -64.26 -25.61 -12.55
N TRP A 371 -65.46 -25.82 -11.89
CA TRP A 371 -65.58 -25.77 -10.40
C TRP A 371 -66.71 -26.71 -9.94
N GLU A 372 -66.68 -27.03 -8.65
CA GLU A 372 -67.63 -27.99 -8.05
C GLU A 372 -69.08 -27.53 -8.04
N GLY A 373 -69.32 -26.21 -7.95
CA GLY A 373 -70.63 -25.59 -7.95
C GLY A 373 -71.27 -25.34 -9.33
N CYS A 374 -70.66 -25.85 -10.42
CA CYS A 374 -71.17 -25.70 -11.78
C CYS A 374 -72.61 -26.26 -11.88
N PRO A 375 -73.60 -25.51 -12.42
CA PRO A 375 -74.95 -26.02 -12.63
C PRO A 375 -74.99 -27.32 -13.40
N GLY A 376 -74.08 -27.59 -14.27
CA GLY A 376 -73.92 -28.83 -15.01
C GLY A 376 -73.52 -30.06 -14.16
N CYS A 377 -73.21 -29.86 -12.87
CA CYS A 377 -73.06 -30.95 -11.92
C CYS A 377 -74.41 -31.38 -11.27
N SER A 378 -75.39 -30.52 -11.37
CA SER A 378 -76.72 -30.82 -10.82
C SER A 378 -77.44 -31.94 -11.62
N GLY A 379 -77.89 -32.96 -10.90
CA GLY A 379 -78.56 -34.10 -11.54
C GLY A 379 -77.66 -35.12 -12.18
N GLN A 380 -76.31 -34.98 -12.06
CA GLN A 380 -75.29 -35.94 -12.51
C GLN A 380 -74.63 -36.62 -11.33
N THR A 381 -74.12 -37.84 -11.55
CA THR A 381 -73.31 -38.55 -10.54
C THR A 381 -71.93 -38.00 -10.45
N ARG A 382 -71.46 -37.50 -9.29
CA ARG A 382 -70.09 -37.09 -9.04
C ARG A 382 -69.21 -38.32 -8.92
N VAL A 383 -68.16 -38.37 -9.76
CA VAL A 383 -67.21 -39.51 -9.84
C VAL A 383 -65.78 -39.11 -9.48
N GLY A 384 -65.62 -38.00 -8.71
CA GLY A 384 -64.33 -37.53 -8.27
C GLY A 384 -63.79 -36.39 -9.11
N THR A 385 -62.50 -36.44 -9.40
CA THR A 385 -61.80 -35.48 -10.26
C THR A 385 -61.23 -36.16 -11.48
N GLY A 386 -60.99 -35.43 -12.56
CA GLY A 386 -60.36 -35.92 -13.80
C GLY A 386 -59.40 -34.87 -14.35
N SER A 387 -58.60 -35.29 -15.32
CA SER A 387 -57.61 -34.44 -16.02
C SER A 387 -58.14 -34.01 -17.41
N ILE A 388 -57.66 -32.86 -17.90
CA ILE A 388 -57.91 -32.41 -19.28
C ILE A 388 -57.35 -33.44 -20.28
N LYS A 389 -56.23 -34.07 -19.93
CA LYS A 389 -55.59 -35.13 -20.75
C LYS A 389 -56.52 -36.31 -20.98
N GLU A 390 -57.26 -36.75 -19.93
CA GLU A 390 -58.25 -37.82 -20.03
C GLU A 390 -59.40 -37.39 -20.93
N MET A 391 -59.86 -36.13 -20.82
CA MET A 391 -60.95 -35.59 -21.63
C MET A 391 -60.57 -35.50 -23.14
N ASP A 392 -59.39 -35.00 -23.48
CA ASP A 392 -58.92 -34.85 -24.87
C ASP A 392 -58.58 -36.21 -25.49
N GLY A 393 -58.12 -37.17 -24.69
CA GLY A 393 -57.68 -38.51 -25.15
C GLY A 393 -58.78 -39.58 -25.25
N SER A 394 -59.99 -39.33 -24.78
CA SER A 394 -61.05 -40.32 -24.66
C SER A 394 -62.35 -39.87 -25.30
N GLY A 395 -62.94 -40.67 -26.15
CA GLY A 395 -64.29 -40.45 -26.67
C GLY A 395 -65.45 -40.62 -25.67
N ALA A 396 -65.14 -40.94 -24.42
CA ALA A 396 -66.10 -41.08 -23.31
C ALA A 396 -66.46 -39.76 -22.61
N TYR A 397 -65.91 -38.62 -23.08
CA TYR A 397 -66.18 -37.30 -22.48
C TYR A 397 -67.09 -36.43 -23.36
N THR A 398 -67.93 -35.66 -22.69
CA THR A 398 -68.76 -34.63 -23.32
C THR A 398 -68.52 -33.29 -22.64
N THR A 399 -68.59 -32.21 -23.42
CA THR A 399 -68.35 -30.84 -22.91
C THR A 399 -69.60 -30.41 -22.10
N CYS A 400 -69.39 -29.88 -20.89
CA CYS A 400 -70.47 -29.34 -20.09
C CYS A 400 -71.11 -28.13 -20.80
N SER A 401 -72.46 -28.15 -20.94
CA SER A 401 -73.22 -27.08 -21.64
C SER A 401 -73.18 -25.74 -20.90
N TYR A 402 -72.94 -25.75 -19.58
CA TYR A 402 -72.89 -24.55 -18.72
C TYR A 402 -71.51 -23.89 -18.72
N CYS A 403 -70.50 -24.55 -18.20
CA CYS A 403 -69.17 -23.95 -18.04
C CYS A 403 -68.31 -24.08 -19.30
N LYS A 404 -68.70 -24.95 -20.28
CA LYS A 404 -67.98 -25.18 -21.55
C LYS A 404 -66.49 -25.45 -21.34
N PHE A 405 -66.14 -26.08 -20.22
CA PHE A 405 -64.73 -26.31 -19.82
C PHE A 405 -64.00 -27.18 -20.87
N SER A 406 -62.81 -26.77 -21.20
CA SER A 406 -61.94 -27.43 -22.19
C SER A 406 -60.48 -27.03 -21.97
N ALA A 407 -59.55 -27.68 -22.64
CA ALA A 407 -58.14 -27.28 -22.70
C ALA A 407 -57.98 -25.80 -23.12
N SER A 408 -58.77 -25.35 -24.10
CA SER A 408 -58.74 -23.94 -24.52
C SER A 408 -59.20 -22.98 -23.44
N SER A 409 -60.12 -23.35 -22.58
CA SER A 409 -60.56 -22.50 -21.44
C SER A 409 -59.42 -22.26 -20.47
N MET A 410 -58.71 -23.31 -20.11
CA MET A 410 -57.51 -23.20 -19.23
C MET A 410 -56.36 -22.47 -19.93
N GLY A 411 -56.12 -22.77 -21.21
CA GLY A 411 -55.13 -22.08 -22.01
C GLY A 411 -55.35 -20.59 -22.17
N LYS A 412 -56.64 -20.15 -22.24
CA LYS A 412 -56.96 -18.71 -22.23
C LYS A 412 -56.65 -18.04 -20.91
N VAL A 413 -56.85 -18.72 -19.79
CA VAL A 413 -56.47 -18.20 -18.47
C VAL A 413 -54.97 -18.08 -18.38
N ALA A 414 -54.22 -19.07 -18.85
CA ALA A 414 -52.77 -19.03 -18.91
C ALA A 414 -52.24 -17.89 -19.80
N ALA A 415 -52.91 -17.67 -20.95
CA ALA A 415 -52.54 -16.62 -21.91
C ALA A 415 -52.89 -15.20 -21.47
N ALA A 416 -53.92 -15.03 -20.65
CA ALA A 416 -54.47 -13.71 -20.29
C ALA A 416 -53.48 -12.80 -19.54
N SER A 417 -52.59 -13.38 -18.74
CA SER A 417 -51.62 -12.62 -17.96
C SER A 417 -50.25 -12.49 -18.69
N SER A 418 -49.83 -13.56 -19.39
CA SER A 418 -48.45 -13.65 -19.92
C SER A 418 -48.24 -12.92 -21.26
N ASN A 419 -49.32 -12.60 -22.00
CA ASN A 419 -49.24 -11.91 -23.32
C ASN A 419 -49.54 -10.41 -23.22
N ILE A 420 -49.89 -9.91 -22.07
CA ILE A 420 -50.15 -8.49 -21.85
C ILE A 420 -48.87 -7.85 -21.32
N GLU A 421 -48.27 -6.95 -22.10
CA GLU A 421 -46.99 -6.30 -21.77
C GLU A 421 -46.96 -5.57 -20.43
N ASN A 422 -48.12 -5.26 -19.89
CA ASN A 422 -48.26 -4.66 -18.56
C ASN A 422 -48.73 -5.66 -17.47
N GLY A 423 -48.68 -6.98 -17.75
CA GLY A 423 -49.02 -8.03 -16.78
C GLY A 423 -47.84 -8.44 -15.91
N PHE A 424 -48.13 -8.97 -14.70
CA PHE A 424 -47.04 -9.48 -13.82
C PHE A 424 -46.24 -10.60 -14.50
N GLU A 425 -46.93 -11.53 -15.15
CA GLU A 425 -46.34 -12.70 -15.83
C GLU A 425 -45.48 -12.31 -17.01
N TYR A 426 -45.81 -11.24 -17.71
CA TYR A 426 -44.95 -10.70 -18.77
C TYR A 426 -43.59 -10.25 -18.21
N HIS A 427 -43.63 -9.43 -17.16
CA HIS A 427 -42.40 -8.93 -16.52
C HIS A 427 -41.59 -10.06 -15.86
N TYR A 428 -42.26 -11.04 -15.24
CA TYR A 428 -41.62 -12.23 -14.70
C TYR A 428 -40.86 -13.01 -15.77
N ASN A 429 -41.48 -13.23 -16.94
CA ASN A 429 -40.81 -13.92 -18.05
C ASN A 429 -39.62 -13.11 -18.60
N GLU A 430 -39.69 -11.79 -18.61
CA GLU A 430 -38.57 -10.95 -19.01
C GLU A 430 -37.42 -11.01 -17.98
N VAL A 431 -37.72 -11.05 -16.68
CA VAL A 431 -36.72 -11.30 -15.62
C VAL A 431 -36.11 -12.69 -15.77
N ALA A 432 -36.92 -13.73 -16.02
CA ALA A 432 -36.45 -15.10 -16.23
C ALA A 432 -35.48 -15.18 -17.41
N ARG A 433 -35.84 -14.54 -18.56
CA ARG A 433 -34.96 -14.47 -19.73
C ARG A 433 -33.68 -13.71 -19.44
N ALA A 434 -33.77 -12.60 -18.73
CA ALA A 434 -32.62 -11.81 -18.36
C ALA A 434 -31.70 -12.56 -17.40
N ALA A 435 -32.22 -13.36 -16.48
CA ALA A 435 -31.43 -14.23 -15.61
C ALA A 435 -30.64 -15.29 -16.39
N GLU A 436 -31.27 -15.93 -17.37
CA GLU A 436 -30.62 -16.91 -18.24
C GLU A 436 -29.48 -16.28 -19.06
N GLU A 437 -29.70 -15.10 -19.64
CA GLU A 437 -28.67 -14.40 -20.40
C GLU A 437 -27.55 -13.82 -19.51
N TYR A 438 -27.90 -13.37 -18.30
CA TYR A 438 -26.93 -12.96 -17.29
C TYR A 438 -26.04 -14.14 -16.89
N GLU A 439 -26.61 -15.32 -16.65
CA GLU A 439 -25.85 -16.53 -16.35
C GLU A 439 -24.87 -16.89 -17.48
N LYS A 440 -25.32 -16.83 -18.74
CA LYS A 440 -24.45 -17.04 -19.90
C LYS A 440 -23.30 -16.05 -19.99
N ALA A 441 -23.55 -14.79 -19.63
CA ALA A 441 -22.52 -13.75 -19.58
C ALA A 441 -21.52 -14.00 -18.43
N ARG A 442 -22.01 -14.38 -17.25
CA ARG A 442 -21.18 -14.73 -16.10
C ARG A 442 -20.31 -15.96 -16.36
N LEU A 443 -20.85 -17.00 -16.99
CA LEU A 443 -20.07 -18.19 -17.39
C LEU A 443 -18.89 -17.87 -18.33
N LYS A 444 -18.92 -16.74 -19.05
CA LYS A 444 -17.79 -16.24 -19.84
C LYS A 444 -16.86 -15.36 -19.00
N LEU A 445 -17.43 -14.50 -18.15
CA LEU A 445 -16.70 -13.53 -17.33
C LEU A 445 -15.86 -14.20 -16.25
N ASP A 446 -16.46 -15.13 -15.48
CA ASP A 446 -15.87 -15.68 -14.27
C ASP A 446 -14.52 -16.40 -14.53
N PRO A 447 -14.37 -17.28 -15.53
CA PRO A 447 -13.08 -17.91 -15.83
C PRO A 447 -12.03 -16.92 -16.35
N LEU A 448 -12.44 -15.88 -17.10
CA LEU A 448 -11.54 -14.82 -17.57
C LEU A 448 -11.05 -13.99 -16.37
N SER A 449 -11.95 -13.59 -15.51
CA SER A 449 -11.62 -12.83 -14.29
C SER A 449 -10.65 -13.61 -13.40
N GLN A 450 -10.89 -14.90 -13.18
CA GLN A 450 -10.00 -15.74 -12.38
C GLN A 450 -8.62 -15.88 -13.04
N SER A 451 -8.55 -16.10 -14.35
CA SER A 451 -7.29 -16.20 -15.09
C SER A 451 -6.47 -14.91 -15.01
N ILE A 452 -7.13 -13.74 -15.06
CA ILE A 452 -6.48 -12.43 -14.93
C ILE A 452 -5.97 -12.24 -13.50
N LYS A 453 -6.80 -12.55 -12.50
CA LYS A 453 -6.42 -12.49 -11.08
C LYS A 453 -5.19 -13.36 -10.81
N ASP A 454 -5.20 -14.62 -11.22
CA ASP A 454 -4.08 -15.55 -11.03
C ASP A 454 -2.79 -15.06 -11.72
N THR A 455 -2.92 -14.54 -12.95
CA THR A 455 -1.77 -14.03 -13.70
C THR A 455 -1.20 -12.76 -13.09
N ALA A 456 -2.05 -11.79 -12.72
CA ALA A 456 -1.65 -10.55 -12.09
C ALA A 456 -1.04 -10.79 -10.70
N GLN A 457 -1.64 -11.67 -9.90
CA GLN A 457 -1.11 -12.05 -8.60
C GLN A 457 0.28 -12.69 -8.70
N GLY A 458 0.47 -13.62 -9.64
CA GLY A 458 1.79 -14.20 -9.90
C GLY A 458 2.84 -13.16 -10.35
N LEU A 459 2.42 -12.10 -11.06
CA LEU A 459 3.31 -10.97 -11.38
C LEU A 459 3.60 -10.11 -10.16
N PHE A 460 2.60 -9.81 -9.34
CA PHE A 460 2.82 -9.09 -8.08
C PHE A 460 3.77 -9.86 -7.17
N ASP A 461 3.64 -11.16 -7.02
CA ASP A 461 4.55 -11.98 -6.20
C ASP A 461 6.01 -11.83 -6.68
N THR A 462 6.26 -11.87 -7.99
CA THR A 462 7.61 -11.65 -8.54
C THR A 462 8.12 -10.23 -8.33
N ILE A 463 7.24 -9.23 -8.39
CA ILE A 463 7.57 -7.82 -8.12
C ILE A 463 7.94 -7.65 -6.64
N PHE A 464 7.19 -8.26 -5.73
CA PHE A 464 7.47 -8.19 -4.28
C PHE A 464 8.75 -8.94 -3.89
N GLU A 465 9.06 -10.06 -4.55
CA GLU A 465 10.39 -10.67 -4.42
C GLU A 465 11.50 -9.70 -4.84
N GLY A 466 11.29 -8.96 -5.94
CA GLY A 466 12.19 -7.89 -6.39
C GLY A 466 12.33 -6.75 -5.37
N ILE A 467 11.23 -6.29 -4.79
CA ILE A 467 11.23 -5.24 -3.73
C ILE A 467 12.00 -5.75 -2.49
N SER A 468 11.76 -6.98 -2.09
CA SER A 468 12.47 -7.61 -0.97
C SER A 468 13.97 -7.72 -1.24
N GLU A 469 14.35 -8.13 -2.47
CA GLU A 469 15.76 -8.15 -2.90
C GLU A 469 16.41 -6.77 -2.81
N VAL A 470 15.74 -5.74 -3.33
CA VAL A 470 16.23 -4.35 -3.31
C VAL A 470 16.37 -3.84 -1.87
N SER A 471 15.42 -4.16 -1.00
CA SER A 471 15.45 -3.75 0.41
C SER A 471 16.62 -4.35 1.19
N ALA A 472 17.08 -5.53 0.80
CA ALA A 472 18.21 -6.22 1.45
C ALA A 472 19.60 -5.78 0.92
N LYS A 473 19.65 -5.19 -0.27
CA LYS A 473 20.92 -4.84 -0.94
C LYS A 473 21.31 -3.39 -0.69
N ARG A 474 22.57 -3.18 -0.29
CA ARG A 474 23.17 -1.86 -0.01
C ARG A 474 24.57 -1.78 -0.56
N LEU A 475 25.02 -0.59 -0.90
CA LEU A 475 26.41 -0.30 -1.24
C LEU A 475 27.31 -0.55 -0.01
N LYS A 476 28.15 -1.57 -0.07
CA LYS A 476 29.06 -1.96 1.01
C LYS A 476 30.47 -1.48 0.72
N ILE A 477 30.69 -0.17 0.72
CA ILE A 477 32.00 0.44 0.53
C ILE A 477 32.48 0.94 1.88
N LEU A 478 33.62 0.41 2.35
CA LEU A 478 34.28 0.86 3.58
C LEU A 478 35.49 1.70 3.20
N PRO A 479 35.49 3.01 3.50
CA PRO A 479 36.62 3.87 3.16
C PRO A 479 37.86 3.60 4.04
N PRO A 480 39.05 4.02 3.61
CA PRO A 480 40.18 4.21 4.52
C PRO A 480 39.75 5.07 5.70
N GLY A 481 40.30 4.78 6.89
CA GLY A 481 39.95 5.53 8.09
C GLY A 481 38.60 5.15 8.73
N HIS A 482 37.92 4.09 8.29
CA HIS A 482 36.65 3.71 8.88
C HIS A 482 36.71 3.23 10.36
N TRP A 483 37.91 2.96 10.90
CA TRP A 483 38.13 2.75 12.33
C TRP A 483 38.59 4.02 13.03
N GLY A 484 39.03 5.04 12.30
CA GLY A 484 39.52 6.29 12.81
C GLY A 484 40.81 6.77 12.16
N ALA A 485 41.36 7.83 12.74
CA ALA A 485 42.62 8.42 12.34
C ALA A 485 43.53 8.67 13.53
N ILE A 486 44.84 8.68 13.32
CA ILE A 486 45.86 8.95 14.32
C ILE A 486 46.73 10.09 13.80
N ALA A 487 46.89 11.15 14.59
CA ALA A 487 47.76 12.27 14.30
C ALA A 487 48.95 12.30 15.28
N LEU A 488 50.16 12.45 14.74
CA LEU A 488 51.35 12.78 15.50
C LEU A 488 51.78 14.18 15.08
N VAL A 489 51.77 15.13 16.01
CA VAL A 489 52.15 16.53 15.78
C VAL A 489 53.35 16.88 16.65
N VAL A 490 54.35 17.53 16.04
CA VAL A 490 55.55 17.96 16.70
C VAL A 490 55.70 19.48 16.56
N ASP A 491 55.94 20.18 17.64
CA ASP A 491 56.35 21.58 17.62
C ASP A 491 57.89 21.65 17.73
N LEU A 492 58.53 22.08 16.68
CA LEU A 492 60.01 22.24 16.61
C LEU A 492 60.44 23.64 16.98
N SER A 493 59.51 24.56 17.26
CA SER A 493 59.88 25.89 17.70
C SER A 493 60.57 25.84 19.05
N ALA A 494 61.75 26.41 19.17
CA ALA A 494 62.37 26.66 20.46
C ALA A 494 61.56 27.73 21.17
N PRO A 495 61.11 27.52 22.42
CA PRO A 495 60.44 28.57 23.16
C PRO A 495 61.44 29.70 23.41
N SER A 496 61.32 30.78 22.65
CA SER A 496 62.10 31.99 22.82
C SER A 496 61.55 32.80 23.99
N SER A 497 61.55 32.22 25.20
CA SER A 497 61.33 33.01 26.40
C SER A 497 62.70 33.54 26.86
N ARG A 498 63.12 34.65 26.29
CA ARG A 498 64.17 35.48 26.94
C ARG A 498 63.59 36.06 28.22
N PHE A 499 63.83 35.36 29.28
CA PHE A 499 63.58 35.93 30.59
C PHE A 499 64.76 36.87 30.91
N VAL A 500 64.58 38.16 30.67
CA VAL A 500 65.54 39.18 31.04
C VAL A 500 65.21 39.59 32.46
N SER A 501 65.92 39.01 33.42
CA SER A 501 65.94 39.49 34.80
C SER A 501 67.13 40.39 34.99
N THR A 502 66.94 41.59 35.59
CA THR A 502 68.01 42.48 36.02
C THR A 502 68.95 41.87 37.05
N PHE A 503 68.60 40.74 37.63
CA PHE A 503 69.32 40.01 38.67
C PHE A 503 70.04 38.74 38.19
N ALA A 504 69.62 38.16 37.15
CA ALA A 504 70.30 37.02 36.53
C ALA A 504 70.51 37.39 35.04
N GLY A 505 71.74 37.31 34.56
CA GLY A 505 72.04 37.58 33.16
C GLY A 505 71.09 36.81 32.22
N SER A 506 71.05 37.24 30.98
CA SER A 506 70.24 36.57 29.94
C SER A 506 70.72 35.14 29.71
N GLU A 507 70.21 34.19 30.48
CA GLU A 507 70.35 32.78 30.16
C GLU A 507 69.22 32.39 29.21
N ASP A 508 69.60 31.91 28.05
CA ASP A 508 68.70 31.21 27.14
C ASP A 508 68.27 29.88 27.80
N VAL A 509 67.14 29.87 28.48
CA VAL A 509 66.59 28.65 29.03
C VAL A 509 65.88 27.91 27.91
N SER A 510 66.67 27.35 26.97
CA SER A 510 66.20 26.40 25.97
C SER A 510 66.07 24.98 26.58
N MET A 511 65.38 24.88 27.71
CA MET A 511 65.26 23.58 28.40
C MET A 511 64.16 22.67 27.82
N LEU A 512 63.45 23.07 26.82
CA LEU A 512 62.36 22.27 26.28
C LEU A 512 62.67 22.00 24.81
N GLY A 513 63.10 20.78 24.53
CA GLY A 513 63.26 20.26 23.18
C GLY A 513 61.92 20.19 22.44
N ALA A 514 61.96 19.61 21.23
CA ALA A 514 60.79 19.35 20.45
C ALA A 514 59.69 18.68 21.28
N ARG A 515 58.48 19.19 21.13
CA ARG A 515 57.27 18.66 21.82
C ARG A 515 56.44 17.91 20.83
N ALA A 516 55.95 16.77 21.26
CA ALA A 516 55.07 15.94 20.43
C ALA A 516 53.77 15.67 21.16
N ALA A 517 52.68 15.69 20.40
CA ALA A 517 51.40 15.24 20.83
C ALA A 517 50.87 14.16 19.90
N LEU A 518 50.22 13.18 20.52
CA LEU A 518 49.52 12.11 19.80
C LEU A 518 48.01 12.29 20.04
N SER A 519 47.24 12.31 18.95
CA SER A 519 45.81 12.36 18.98
C SER A 519 45.22 11.24 18.14
N ALA A 520 44.09 10.74 18.56
CA ALA A 520 43.30 9.75 17.80
C ALA A 520 41.82 10.13 17.83
N SER A 521 41.18 9.96 16.68
CA SER A 521 39.72 10.11 16.55
C SER A 521 39.10 8.85 15.97
N THR A 522 37.83 8.68 16.15
CA THR A 522 37.04 7.60 15.55
C THR A 522 35.69 8.14 15.12
N LEU A 523 35.16 7.61 14.01
CA LEU A 523 33.82 7.92 13.56
C LEU A 523 32.79 7.31 14.48
N VAL A 524 31.90 8.14 15.02
CA VAL A 524 30.79 7.71 15.86
C VAL A 524 29.49 7.77 15.07
N ARG A 525 28.69 6.74 15.18
CA ARG A 525 27.32 6.72 14.66
C ARG A 525 26.45 7.57 15.58
N GLU A 526 25.85 8.61 15.03
CA GLU A 526 24.82 9.37 15.73
C GLU A 526 23.45 8.93 15.23
N SER A 527 22.58 8.43 16.11
CA SER A 527 21.18 8.21 15.80
C SER A 527 20.49 9.57 15.71
N SER A 528 19.99 9.93 14.55
CA SER A 528 19.24 11.18 14.36
C SER A 528 17.85 11.06 14.97
N ASP A 529 17.66 11.50 16.20
CA ASP A 529 16.33 11.61 16.85
C ASP A 529 15.49 12.79 16.33
N GLU A 530 16.01 13.62 15.43
CA GLU A 530 15.34 14.84 14.97
C GLU A 530 15.18 14.90 13.44
N GLY A 531 14.58 13.92 12.79
CA GLY A 531 13.87 14.06 11.50
C GLY A 531 14.46 14.91 10.33
N LYS A 532 15.66 15.47 10.45
CA LYS A 532 16.37 16.20 9.38
C LYS A 532 17.58 15.42 8.91
N ASN A 533 17.35 14.60 7.92
CA ASN A 533 18.38 13.86 7.20
C ASN A 533 19.07 14.74 6.16
N ILE A 534 20.34 14.42 5.87
CA ILE A 534 21.07 14.98 4.71
C ILE A 534 20.28 14.79 3.41
N ILE A 535 19.51 13.72 3.32
CA ILE A 535 18.66 13.40 2.17
C ILE A 535 17.44 14.32 2.08
N THR A 536 16.77 14.67 3.20
CA THR A 536 15.69 15.66 3.18
C THR A 536 16.19 17.03 2.73
N SER A 537 17.41 17.43 3.13
CA SER A 537 18.02 18.67 2.65
C SER A 537 18.39 18.63 1.15
N PHE A 538 18.71 17.44 0.64
CA PHE A 538 18.98 17.23 -0.80
C PHE A 538 17.68 17.24 -1.61
N LEU A 539 16.60 16.67 -1.06
CA LEU A 539 15.26 16.63 -1.66
C LEU A 539 14.63 18.02 -1.75
N ASP A 540 14.78 18.84 -0.73
CA ASP A 540 14.32 20.23 -0.70
C ASP A 540 14.96 21.10 -1.80
N GLY A 541 16.10 20.65 -2.37
CA GLY A 541 16.80 21.30 -3.48
C GLY A 541 16.38 20.83 -4.88
N ILE A 542 15.56 19.77 -5.02
CA ILE A 542 15.10 19.27 -6.31
C ILE A 542 13.83 19.99 -6.73
N ASP A 543 13.97 20.97 -7.65
CA ASP A 543 12.84 21.69 -8.24
C ASP A 543 12.08 20.80 -9.24
N SER A 544 10.88 20.32 -8.84
CA SER A 544 10.02 19.42 -9.63
C SER A 544 9.28 20.09 -10.79
N GLN A 545 9.54 21.36 -11.09
CA GLN A 545 8.70 22.16 -12.01
C GLN A 545 8.92 21.93 -13.51
N ASN A 546 9.91 21.14 -13.93
CA ASN A 546 10.29 21.03 -15.35
C ASN A 546 10.01 19.71 -16.05
N ALA A 547 9.10 18.87 -15.55
CA ALA A 547 8.77 17.61 -16.20
C ALA A 547 7.57 17.75 -17.15
N ALA A 548 7.85 17.72 -18.42
CA ALA A 548 6.84 17.70 -19.48
C ALA A 548 6.12 16.33 -19.56
N VAL A 549 4.81 16.38 -19.48
CA VAL A 549 3.77 15.50 -20.07
C VAL A 549 3.63 14.06 -19.58
N GLY A 550 2.47 13.78 -19.00
CA GLY A 550 1.83 12.46 -18.91
C GLY A 550 2.54 11.45 -18.00
N THR A 551 2.92 10.31 -18.54
CA THR A 551 3.59 9.20 -17.83
C THR A 551 4.92 9.58 -17.19
N ALA A 552 5.67 10.52 -17.78
CA ALA A 552 6.93 11.00 -17.23
C ALA A 552 6.71 11.74 -15.89
N ARG A 553 5.62 12.48 -15.76
CA ARG A 553 5.29 13.20 -14.53
C ARG A 553 4.93 12.26 -13.39
N VAL A 554 4.12 11.23 -13.66
CA VAL A 554 3.78 10.20 -12.67
C VAL A 554 5.03 9.49 -12.16
N VAL A 555 5.97 9.17 -13.06
CA VAL A 555 7.23 8.50 -12.69
C VAL A 555 8.12 9.43 -11.86
N LEU A 556 8.18 10.72 -12.18
CA LEU A 556 9.00 11.70 -11.43
C LEU A 556 8.40 12.02 -10.07
N ASP A 557 7.08 12.19 -10.00
CA ASP A 557 6.38 12.40 -8.73
C ASP A 557 6.52 11.16 -7.82
N LEU A 558 6.43 9.95 -8.40
CA LEU A 558 6.68 8.72 -7.69
C LEU A 558 8.14 8.59 -7.23
N TRP A 559 9.09 8.93 -8.08
CA TRP A 559 10.52 8.91 -7.73
C TRP A 559 10.85 9.88 -6.61
N SER A 560 10.30 11.10 -6.66
CA SER A 560 10.42 12.10 -5.59
C SER A 560 9.84 11.58 -4.28
N GLY A 561 8.62 11.00 -4.30
CA GLY A 561 8.00 10.40 -3.12
C GLY A 561 8.77 9.19 -2.59
N LEU A 562 9.40 8.38 -3.45
CA LEU A 562 10.20 7.23 -3.03
C LEU A 562 11.60 7.62 -2.50
N LEU A 563 12.12 8.80 -2.84
CA LEU A 563 13.28 9.38 -2.16
C LEU A 563 12.95 9.72 -0.69
N GLU A 564 11.72 10.19 -0.41
CA GLU A 564 11.24 10.37 0.96
C GLU A 564 11.13 9.04 1.72
N VAL A 565 10.84 7.93 1.04
CA VAL A 565 10.84 6.58 1.64
C VAL A 565 12.20 6.21 2.23
N TYR A 566 13.28 6.62 1.61
CA TYR A 566 14.62 6.38 2.15
C TYR A 566 14.84 7.13 3.46
N ALA A 567 14.16 8.25 3.64
CA ALA A 567 14.24 9.07 4.85
C ALA A 567 13.20 8.68 5.91
N ASP A 568 11.93 8.51 5.52
CA ASP A 568 10.78 8.45 6.43
C ASP A 568 10.09 7.08 6.51
N GLY A 569 10.47 6.11 5.67
CA GLY A 569 10.05 4.72 5.78
C GLY A 569 8.73 4.35 5.12
N HIS A 570 8.05 3.34 5.67
CA HIS A 570 6.92 2.65 5.06
C HIS A 570 5.71 3.55 4.72
N GLU A 571 5.37 4.51 5.58
CA GLU A 571 4.21 5.40 5.35
C GLU A 571 4.40 6.32 4.13
N ALA A 572 5.61 6.81 3.90
CA ALA A 572 5.91 7.64 2.73
C ALA A 572 5.80 6.84 1.43
N MET A 573 6.25 5.57 1.42
CA MET A 573 6.08 4.66 0.29
C MET A 573 4.60 4.42 -0.03
N ARG A 574 3.80 4.10 0.98
CA ARG A 574 2.36 3.87 0.86
C ARG A 574 1.65 5.11 0.29
N SER A 575 1.98 6.31 0.82
CA SER A 575 1.41 7.56 0.33
C SER A 575 1.76 7.83 -1.13
N ALA A 576 3.02 7.64 -1.53
CA ALA A 576 3.47 7.84 -2.91
C ALA A 576 2.78 6.88 -3.90
N ILE A 577 2.63 5.61 -3.52
CA ILE A 577 1.96 4.60 -4.34
C ILE A 577 0.46 4.85 -4.41
N GLY A 578 -0.19 5.18 -3.29
CA GLY A 578 -1.61 5.54 -3.24
C GLY A 578 -1.92 6.75 -4.14
N GLN A 579 -1.09 7.78 -4.15
CA GLN A 579 -1.22 8.91 -5.05
C GLN A 579 -1.09 8.50 -6.53
N ALA A 580 -0.14 7.64 -6.85
CA ALA A 580 0.05 7.14 -8.22
C ALA A 580 -1.13 6.28 -8.70
N LEU A 581 -1.68 5.41 -7.85
CA LEU A 581 -2.86 4.59 -8.15
C LEU A 581 -4.12 5.45 -8.29
N ASN A 582 -4.33 6.46 -7.45
CA ASN A 582 -5.46 7.39 -7.54
C ASN A 582 -5.46 8.24 -8.81
N ALA A 583 -4.32 8.39 -9.48
CA ALA A 583 -4.24 9.07 -10.77
C ALA A 583 -4.76 8.20 -11.95
N ILE A 584 -5.01 6.91 -11.72
CA ILE A 584 -5.49 5.98 -12.75
C ILE A 584 -7.01 5.88 -12.67
N PRO A 585 -7.74 6.01 -13.80
CA PRO A 585 -9.18 5.73 -13.81
C PRO A 585 -9.39 4.22 -13.62
N LEU A 586 -9.77 3.79 -12.42
CA LEU A 586 -9.97 2.38 -12.06
C LEU A 586 -11.37 1.85 -12.39
N ALA A 587 -12.29 2.74 -12.79
CA ALA A 587 -13.66 2.36 -13.09
C ALA A 587 -13.73 1.48 -14.35
N SER A 588 -14.09 0.22 -14.17
CA SER A 588 -14.38 -0.75 -15.23
C SER A 588 -15.58 -1.61 -14.82
N ALA A 589 -16.33 -2.13 -15.80
CA ALA A 589 -17.48 -2.99 -15.52
C ALA A 589 -17.08 -4.33 -14.90
N SER A 590 -15.87 -4.80 -15.20
CA SER A 590 -15.30 -6.05 -14.66
C SER A 590 -14.82 -5.93 -13.21
N GLY A 591 -14.57 -4.71 -12.70
CA GLY A 591 -14.00 -4.48 -11.38
C GLY A 591 -12.55 -4.94 -11.19
N LEU A 592 -11.91 -5.49 -12.23
CA LEU A 592 -10.55 -6.05 -12.16
C LEU A 592 -9.49 -4.99 -11.85
N GLY A 593 -9.69 -3.76 -12.31
CA GLY A 593 -8.78 -2.66 -12.00
C GLY A 593 -8.73 -2.31 -10.52
N THR A 594 -9.88 -2.18 -9.89
CA THR A 594 -10.00 -1.93 -8.45
C THR A 594 -9.39 -3.08 -7.65
N TRP A 595 -9.75 -4.33 -8.01
CA TRP A 595 -9.18 -5.51 -7.37
C TRP A 595 -7.64 -5.55 -7.49
N ALA A 596 -7.06 -5.25 -8.65
CA ALA A 596 -5.62 -5.27 -8.87
C ALA A 596 -4.90 -4.18 -8.05
N ALA A 597 -5.49 -2.99 -7.94
CA ALA A 597 -4.96 -1.89 -7.15
C ALA A 597 -5.00 -2.22 -5.65
N ASP A 598 -6.13 -2.71 -5.14
CA ASP A 598 -6.31 -3.09 -3.74
C ASP A 598 -5.37 -4.24 -3.35
N THR A 599 -5.22 -5.24 -4.24
CA THR A 599 -4.31 -6.37 -4.02
C THR A 599 -2.86 -5.89 -3.94
N PHE A 600 -2.46 -4.98 -4.81
CA PHE A 600 -1.12 -4.41 -4.78
C PHE A 600 -0.88 -3.59 -3.50
N GLU A 601 -1.83 -2.75 -3.10
CA GLU A 601 -1.73 -1.96 -1.86
C GLU A 601 -1.64 -2.84 -0.61
N GLN A 602 -2.47 -3.89 -0.53
CA GLN A 602 -2.44 -4.86 0.57
C GLN A 602 -1.09 -5.58 0.67
N ARG A 603 -0.51 -5.98 -0.46
CA ARG A 603 0.79 -6.67 -0.48
C ARG A 603 1.94 -5.77 -0.02
N ILE A 604 1.89 -4.48 -0.29
CA ILE A 604 2.88 -3.51 0.24
C ILE A 604 2.87 -3.51 1.77
N ASP A 605 1.69 -3.54 2.37
CA ASP A 605 1.54 -3.59 3.84
C ASP A 605 2.14 -4.88 4.43
N GLU A 606 2.08 -6.00 3.73
CA GLU A 606 2.62 -7.30 4.16
C GLU A 606 4.16 -7.36 4.10
N VAL A 607 4.81 -6.67 3.17
CA VAL A 607 6.28 -6.73 2.99
C VAL A 607 7.06 -6.13 4.16
N GLY A 608 6.44 -5.26 4.97
CA GLY A 608 7.04 -4.73 6.19
C GLY A 608 8.36 -4.01 5.91
N PHE A 609 8.33 -2.96 5.09
CA PHE A 609 9.50 -2.22 4.70
C PHE A 609 10.13 -1.48 5.88
N SER A 610 11.37 -1.83 6.24
CA SER A 610 12.15 -1.06 7.20
C SER A 610 13.03 -0.06 6.46
N PRO A 611 12.97 1.24 6.81
CA PRO A 611 13.86 2.22 6.20
C PRO A 611 15.32 1.82 6.46
N PRO A 612 16.24 2.08 5.51
CA PRO A 612 17.64 1.91 5.78
C PRO A 612 18.07 2.84 6.91
N ASP A 613 18.88 2.30 7.80
CA ASP A 613 19.42 3.05 8.95
C ASP A 613 20.31 4.19 8.44
N LEU A 614 19.74 5.39 8.36
CA LEU A 614 20.44 6.60 7.93
C LEU A 614 21.27 7.12 9.09
N LEU A 615 22.49 6.64 9.19
CA LEU A 615 23.42 7.08 10.20
C LEU A 615 24.04 8.41 9.77
N ALA A 616 23.61 9.49 10.41
CA ALA A 616 24.41 10.71 10.44
C ALA A 616 25.71 10.39 11.19
N ARG A 617 26.86 10.54 10.51
CA ARG A 617 28.16 10.37 11.12
C ARG A 617 28.73 11.76 11.35
N LYS A 618 28.96 12.11 12.61
CA LYS A 618 29.77 13.25 12.98
C LYS A 618 31.15 12.74 13.39
N ALA A 619 32.18 13.39 12.86
CA ALA A 619 33.57 13.17 13.26
C ALA A 619 33.83 13.73 14.66
#